data_57215a2d99c591ea1043a2863489818f
#
_entry.id   57215a2d99c591ea1043a2863489818f
#
_cell.length_a   1.000
_cell.length_b   1.000
_cell.length_c   1.000
_cell.angle_alpha   90.00
_cell.angle_beta   90.00
_cell.angle_gamma   90.00
#
_symmetry.space_group_name_H-M   'P 1'
#
loop_
_entity.id
_entity.type
_entity.pdbx_description
1 polymer ?
#
loop_
_entity_poly.entity_id
_entity_poly.type
_entity_poly.pdbx_seq_one_letter_code
_entity_poly.pdbx_strand_id
1 'polypeptide(L)'
;MLFGHGDDHYNSQKEVKINFSSNVWHGADLRTLREHLNGKFCELTRYPEPDASSLKRLLARCYEVEVDNLVVTNGSITAFYLLAQTWKGAKSAIAVPSFAEYEDACRLYGHEVCFFPTSCDLSALSLKGQDFCWICNPNNPDGKLIHREELLTLIEANRQTVFVIDQAYVAFTTEELLKPSDIFNHPNLILIQSISKEYNISGLRIGYLIASPEK
;
A
#
# COMPACT_ATOMS: atom_id res chain seq x y z
N MET A 1 -3.58 7.37 -14.69
CA MET A 1 -3.90 8.42 -13.68
C MET A 1 -4.88 9.36 -14.31
N LEU A 2 -6.13 9.30 -13.90
CA LEU A 2 -7.20 10.16 -14.42
C LEU A 2 -7.23 11.52 -13.70
N PHE A 3 -6.71 11.59 -12.49
CA PHE A 3 -6.67 12.79 -11.66
C PHE A 3 -5.24 13.01 -11.18
N GLY A 4 -4.77 14.27 -11.17
CA GLY A 4 -3.42 14.62 -10.74
C GLY A 4 -3.17 14.25 -9.27
N HIS A 5 -1.94 13.86 -8.95
CA HIS A 5 -1.50 13.71 -7.57
C HIS A 5 -1.06 15.05 -6.98
N GLY A 6 -1.05 15.12 -5.65
CA GLY A 6 -0.41 16.22 -4.95
C GLY A 6 1.11 16.29 -5.21
N ASP A 7 1.74 17.32 -4.71
CA ASP A 7 3.17 17.60 -4.86
C ASP A 7 3.60 17.95 -6.30
N ASP A 8 2.70 18.57 -7.06
CA ASP A 8 2.91 18.97 -8.45
C ASP A 8 3.68 20.30 -8.55
N HIS A 9 4.93 20.28 -8.11
CA HIS A 9 5.82 21.45 -8.18
C HIS A 9 6.18 21.84 -9.62
N TYR A 10 6.06 20.91 -10.57
CA TYR A 10 6.47 21.12 -11.97
C TYR A 10 5.55 22.08 -12.72
N ASN A 11 4.27 22.17 -12.30
CA ASN A 11 3.29 23.03 -12.93
C ASN A 11 3.12 24.39 -12.20
N SER A 12 3.76 24.56 -11.04
CA SER A 12 3.72 25.81 -10.29
C SER A 12 4.86 26.75 -10.74
N GLN A 13 4.50 27.91 -11.28
CA GLN A 13 5.47 29.00 -11.55
C GLN A 13 5.81 29.82 -10.28
N LYS A 14 5.20 29.51 -9.14
CA LYS A 14 5.37 30.22 -7.87
C LYS A 14 6.02 29.31 -6.85
N GLU A 15 6.89 29.86 -6.02
CA GLU A 15 7.44 29.17 -4.86
C GLU A 15 6.32 28.75 -3.91
N VAL A 16 6.24 27.45 -3.63
CA VAL A 16 5.28 26.89 -2.68
C VAL A 16 5.85 27.04 -1.27
N LYS A 17 5.32 27.99 -0.48
CA LYS A 17 5.76 28.24 0.89
C LYS A 17 5.24 27.20 1.89
N ILE A 18 4.03 26.70 1.67
CA ILE A 18 3.37 25.71 2.53
C ILE A 18 2.75 24.66 1.61
N ASN A 19 3.16 23.40 1.75
CA ASN A 19 2.69 22.30 0.93
C ASN A 19 1.75 21.39 1.75
N PHE A 20 0.46 21.38 1.40
CA PHE A 20 -0.55 20.48 1.95
C PHE A 20 -0.99 19.40 0.94
N SER A 21 -0.31 19.33 -0.22
CA SER A 21 -0.68 18.38 -1.29
C SER A 21 0.03 17.04 -1.17
N SER A 22 0.94 16.88 -0.22
CA SER A 22 1.70 15.65 0.00
C SER A 22 1.66 15.25 1.48
N ASN A 23 1.34 13.99 1.75
CA ASN A 23 1.23 13.40 3.09
C ASN A 23 2.56 12.76 3.52
N VAL A 24 3.67 13.47 3.41
CA VAL A 24 4.99 13.01 3.84
C VAL A 24 5.39 13.65 5.17
N TRP A 25 6.17 12.94 5.97
CA TRP A 25 6.69 13.50 7.22
C TRP A 25 7.91 14.38 6.97
N HIS A 26 7.70 15.69 6.95
CA HIS A 26 8.77 16.67 6.71
C HIS A 26 9.83 16.73 7.82
N GLY A 27 9.58 16.13 8.99
CA GLY A 27 10.52 16.05 10.11
C GLY A 27 11.55 14.93 9.99
N ALA A 28 11.54 14.12 8.92
CA ALA A 28 12.49 13.04 8.73
C ALA A 28 13.93 13.56 8.56
N ASP A 29 14.86 13.01 9.34
CA ASP A 29 16.29 13.34 9.21
C ASP A 29 16.93 12.48 8.12
N LEU A 30 17.22 13.09 6.99
CA LEU A 30 17.77 12.40 5.82
C LEU A 30 19.31 12.41 5.76
N ARG A 31 20.02 12.90 6.77
CA ARG A 31 21.49 13.03 6.73
C ARG A 31 22.17 11.68 6.52
N THR A 32 21.86 10.70 7.36
CA THR A 32 22.44 9.35 7.25
C THR A 32 22.08 8.67 5.93
N LEU A 33 20.84 8.82 5.48
CA LEU A 33 20.41 8.27 4.18
C LEU A 33 21.17 8.91 3.03
N ARG A 34 21.35 10.23 3.05
CA ARG A 34 22.09 10.96 2.02
C ARG A 34 23.55 10.50 1.96
N GLU A 35 24.21 10.35 3.11
CA GLU A 35 25.59 9.84 3.19
C GLU A 35 25.68 8.43 2.63
N HIS A 36 24.73 7.55 2.99
CA HIS A 36 24.67 6.19 2.47
C HIS A 36 24.50 6.16 0.95
N LEU A 37 23.57 6.94 0.41
CA LEU A 37 23.30 7.01 -1.04
C LEU A 37 24.52 7.55 -1.80
N ASN A 38 25.20 8.57 -1.27
CA ASN A 38 26.43 9.10 -1.85
C ASN A 38 27.54 8.02 -1.91
N GLY A 39 27.67 7.21 -0.85
CA GLY A 39 28.61 6.08 -0.82
C GLY A 39 28.26 4.93 -1.78
N LYS A 40 27.00 4.87 -2.23
CA LYS A 40 26.48 3.85 -3.17
C LYS A 40 26.39 4.32 -4.61
N PHE A 41 26.84 5.51 -4.93
CA PHE A 41 26.70 6.07 -6.28
C PHE A 41 27.36 5.20 -7.37
N CYS A 42 28.43 4.48 -7.04
CA CYS A 42 29.08 3.55 -7.97
C CYS A 42 28.20 2.35 -8.36
N GLU A 43 27.19 2.01 -7.57
CA GLU A 43 26.26 0.91 -7.90
C GLU A 43 25.36 1.25 -9.10
N LEU A 44 25.22 2.53 -9.48
CA LEU A 44 24.46 2.95 -10.66
C LEU A 44 25.00 2.37 -11.98
N THR A 45 26.22 1.88 -11.99
CA THR A 45 26.84 1.24 -13.17
C THR A 45 26.42 -0.23 -13.36
N ARG A 46 25.63 -0.76 -12.42
CA ARG A 46 25.19 -2.17 -12.42
C ARG A 46 23.66 -2.26 -12.51
N TYR A 47 23.17 -3.32 -13.13
CA TYR A 47 21.75 -3.63 -13.01
C TYR A 47 21.41 -4.01 -11.58
N PRO A 48 20.22 -3.59 -11.07
CA PRO A 48 19.73 -4.04 -9.77
C PRO A 48 19.41 -5.53 -9.78
N GLU A 49 19.31 -6.12 -8.59
CA GLU A 49 18.80 -7.48 -8.44
C GLU A 49 17.39 -7.58 -9.04
N PRO A 50 17.12 -8.54 -9.96
CA PRO A 50 15.83 -8.60 -10.70
C PRO A 50 14.60 -8.70 -9.79
N ASP A 51 14.73 -9.40 -8.66
CA ASP A 51 13.66 -9.67 -7.70
C ASP A 51 13.84 -8.96 -6.36
N ALA A 52 14.83 -8.05 -6.24
CA ALA A 52 15.20 -7.35 -5.02
C ALA A 52 15.48 -8.30 -3.83
N SER A 53 16.10 -9.46 -4.10
CA SER A 53 16.35 -10.52 -3.10
C SER A 53 16.99 -10.04 -1.80
N SER A 54 17.94 -9.09 -1.88
CA SER A 54 18.61 -8.54 -0.69
C SER A 54 17.63 -7.78 0.19
N LEU A 55 16.76 -6.96 -0.39
CA LEU A 55 15.74 -6.23 0.35
C LEU A 55 14.67 -7.18 0.89
N LYS A 56 14.22 -8.16 0.10
CA LYS A 56 13.26 -9.18 0.56
C LYS A 56 13.78 -9.93 1.78
N ARG A 57 15.04 -10.38 1.79
CA ARG A 57 15.67 -11.04 2.94
C ARG A 57 15.72 -10.15 4.19
N LEU A 58 15.93 -8.84 4.01
CA LEU A 58 15.92 -7.88 5.11
C LEU A 58 14.52 -7.73 5.69
N LEU A 59 13.52 -7.48 4.82
CA LEU A 59 12.12 -7.33 5.20
C LEU A 59 11.57 -8.61 5.86
N ALA A 60 11.90 -9.79 5.31
CA ALA A 60 11.50 -11.08 5.87
C ALA A 60 11.97 -11.25 7.32
N ARG A 61 13.21 -10.86 7.62
CA ARG A 61 13.74 -10.86 8.99
C ARG A 61 13.07 -9.84 9.89
N CYS A 62 12.80 -8.63 9.38
CA CYS A 62 12.17 -7.57 10.17
C CYS A 62 10.72 -7.89 10.52
N TYR A 63 10.02 -8.59 9.64
CA TYR A 63 8.61 -8.91 9.78
C TYR A 63 8.31 -10.34 10.24
N GLU A 64 9.35 -11.16 10.41
CA GLU A 64 9.24 -12.58 10.81
C GLU A 64 8.34 -13.36 9.83
N VAL A 65 8.53 -13.13 8.53
CA VAL A 65 7.85 -13.82 7.42
C VAL A 65 8.88 -14.47 6.49
N GLU A 66 8.42 -15.35 5.60
CA GLU A 66 9.29 -15.95 4.59
C GLU A 66 9.56 -14.99 3.42
N VAL A 67 10.68 -15.18 2.73
CA VAL A 67 11.06 -14.35 1.56
C VAL A 67 9.98 -14.42 0.47
N ASP A 68 9.35 -15.57 0.31
CA ASP A 68 8.29 -15.79 -0.71
C ASP A 68 6.96 -15.13 -0.36
N ASN A 69 6.79 -14.65 0.87
CA ASN A 69 5.66 -13.81 1.24
C ASN A 69 5.77 -12.36 0.72
N LEU A 70 6.91 -11.98 0.15
CA LEU A 70 7.24 -10.59 -0.16
C LEU A 70 7.40 -10.36 -1.66
N VAL A 71 6.77 -9.31 -2.17
CA VAL A 71 7.03 -8.75 -3.51
C VAL A 71 7.40 -7.28 -3.36
N VAL A 72 8.61 -6.91 -3.77
CA VAL A 72 9.08 -5.52 -3.78
C VAL A 72 8.63 -4.85 -5.07
N THR A 73 8.15 -3.62 -4.97
CA THR A 73 7.59 -2.87 -6.10
C THR A 73 8.14 -1.43 -6.18
N ASN A 74 8.02 -0.82 -7.33
CA ASN A 74 8.41 0.58 -7.56
C ASN A 74 7.38 1.56 -6.96
N GLY A 75 7.34 1.62 -5.62
CA GLY A 75 6.28 2.24 -4.82
C GLY A 75 5.05 1.34 -4.68
N SER A 76 4.23 1.59 -3.67
CA SER A 76 2.99 0.83 -3.42
C SER A 76 2.00 0.89 -4.59
N ILE A 77 1.98 1.98 -5.35
CA ILE A 77 1.12 2.13 -6.53
C ILE A 77 1.34 0.99 -7.52
N THR A 78 2.59 0.61 -7.79
CA THR A 78 2.88 -0.51 -8.70
C THR A 78 2.25 -1.81 -8.21
N ALA A 79 2.21 -2.05 -6.89
CA ALA A 79 1.53 -3.23 -6.34
C ALA A 79 0.03 -3.23 -6.66
N PHE A 80 -0.66 -2.08 -6.57
CA PHE A 80 -2.09 -2.00 -6.91
C PHE A 80 -2.35 -2.41 -8.35
N TYR A 81 -1.56 -1.87 -9.28
CA TYR A 81 -1.70 -2.19 -10.71
C TYR A 81 -1.35 -3.64 -11.02
N LEU A 82 -0.33 -4.21 -10.39
CA LEU A 82 0.03 -5.63 -10.57
C LEU A 82 -1.08 -6.56 -10.05
N LEU A 83 -1.66 -6.27 -8.89
CA LEU A 83 -2.78 -7.03 -8.35
C LEU A 83 -4.00 -6.96 -9.29
N ALA A 84 -4.40 -5.76 -9.70
CA ALA A 84 -5.51 -5.59 -10.62
C ALA A 84 -5.26 -6.28 -11.98
N GLN A 85 -4.03 -6.26 -12.48
CA GLN A 85 -3.63 -6.93 -13.72
C GLN A 85 -3.71 -8.45 -13.61
N THR A 86 -3.25 -9.01 -12.48
CA THR A 86 -3.21 -10.46 -12.24
C THR A 86 -4.62 -11.05 -12.23
N TRP A 87 -5.59 -10.33 -11.69
CA TRP A 87 -7.00 -10.75 -11.63
C TRP A 87 -7.89 -9.91 -12.55
N LYS A 88 -7.45 -9.70 -13.78
CA LYS A 88 -8.17 -8.92 -14.79
C LYS A 88 -9.64 -9.36 -14.89
N GLY A 89 -10.54 -8.38 -14.85
CA GLY A 89 -11.99 -8.60 -14.95
C GLY A 89 -12.68 -9.03 -13.66
N ALA A 90 -11.97 -9.00 -12.54
CA ALA A 90 -12.53 -9.34 -11.22
C ALA A 90 -13.58 -8.32 -10.74
N LYS A 91 -14.32 -8.67 -9.70
CA LYS A 91 -15.25 -7.78 -8.99
C LYS A 91 -14.57 -7.20 -7.76
N SER A 92 -14.50 -5.88 -7.68
CA SER A 92 -13.79 -5.16 -6.63
C SER A 92 -14.68 -4.22 -5.85
N ALA A 93 -14.77 -4.42 -4.53
CA ALA A 93 -15.35 -3.46 -3.60
C ALA A 93 -14.26 -2.53 -3.06
N ILE A 94 -14.46 -1.22 -3.13
CA ILE A 94 -13.48 -0.21 -2.70
C ILE A 94 -14.11 0.67 -1.63
N ALA A 95 -13.43 0.80 -0.48
CA ALA A 95 -13.81 1.73 0.57
C ALA A 95 -13.62 3.17 0.11
N VAL A 96 -14.60 4.06 0.31
CA VAL A 96 -14.56 5.46 -0.10
C VAL A 96 -15.04 6.41 1.02
N PRO A 97 -14.50 7.64 1.13
CA PRO A 97 -13.42 8.18 0.31
C PRO A 97 -12.10 7.45 0.57
N SER A 98 -11.28 7.28 -0.46
CA SER A 98 -9.97 6.64 -0.35
C SER A 98 -9.04 7.10 -1.49
N PHE A 99 -7.85 6.52 -1.57
CA PHE A 99 -6.87 6.85 -2.59
C PHE A 99 -7.35 6.42 -3.98
N ALA A 100 -7.38 7.35 -4.94
CA ALA A 100 -7.99 7.15 -6.26
C ALA A 100 -7.32 6.03 -7.09
N GLU A 101 -6.06 5.72 -6.83
CA GLU A 101 -5.32 4.70 -7.60
C GLU A 101 -5.87 3.28 -7.48
N TYR A 102 -6.63 2.96 -6.43
CA TYR A 102 -7.31 1.65 -6.36
C TYR A 102 -8.37 1.53 -7.46
N GLU A 103 -9.21 2.56 -7.61
CA GLU A 103 -10.21 2.62 -8.67
C GLU A 103 -9.56 2.66 -10.05
N ASP A 104 -8.53 3.50 -10.24
CA ASP A 104 -7.83 3.64 -11.51
C ASP A 104 -7.19 2.31 -11.95
N ALA A 105 -6.52 1.59 -11.04
CA ALA A 105 -5.94 0.28 -11.32
C ALA A 105 -7.02 -0.75 -11.66
N CYS A 106 -8.09 -0.84 -10.88
CA CYS A 106 -9.19 -1.75 -11.10
C CYS A 106 -9.86 -1.50 -12.46
N ARG A 107 -10.19 -0.24 -12.78
CA ARG A 107 -10.85 0.10 -14.04
C ARG A 107 -9.96 -0.13 -15.25
N LEU A 108 -8.65 0.15 -15.13
CA LEU A 108 -7.68 -0.08 -16.22
C LEU A 108 -7.66 -1.55 -16.66
N TYR A 109 -7.80 -2.46 -15.71
CA TYR A 109 -7.78 -3.91 -15.98
C TYR A 109 -9.18 -4.55 -16.04
N GLY A 110 -10.23 -3.71 -16.19
CA GLY A 110 -11.58 -4.15 -16.48
C GLY A 110 -12.33 -4.75 -15.31
N HIS A 111 -11.95 -4.42 -14.07
CA HIS A 111 -12.72 -4.85 -12.90
C HIS A 111 -14.11 -4.21 -12.90
N GLU A 112 -15.10 -4.96 -12.45
CA GLU A 112 -16.40 -4.44 -12.05
C GLU A 112 -16.28 -3.83 -10.66
N VAL A 113 -16.31 -2.48 -10.57
CA VAL A 113 -16.05 -1.76 -9.33
C VAL A 113 -17.34 -1.35 -8.64
N CYS A 114 -17.48 -1.66 -7.37
CA CYS A 114 -18.49 -1.10 -6.48
C CYS A 114 -17.82 -0.38 -5.29
N PHE A 115 -18.56 0.52 -4.65
CA PHE A 115 -18.06 1.32 -3.55
C PHE A 115 -18.88 1.10 -2.29
N PHE A 116 -18.20 1.20 -1.13
CA PHE A 116 -18.85 1.28 0.16
C PHE A 116 -18.19 2.40 1.01
N PRO A 117 -18.97 3.09 1.86
CA PRO A 117 -18.43 4.19 2.66
C PRO A 117 -17.47 3.68 3.74
N THR A 118 -16.35 4.38 3.96
CA THR A 118 -15.43 4.10 5.09
C THR A 118 -16.11 4.26 6.45
N SER A 119 -17.28 4.89 6.49
CA SER A 119 -18.11 5.09 7.69
C SER A 119 -19.15 4.00 7.92
N CYS A 120 -19.24 3.00 7.05
CA CYS A 120 -20.23 1.92 7.24
C CYS A 120 -19.84 1.04 8.45
N ASP A 121 -20.84 0.38 8.98
CA ASP A 121 -20.63 -0.70 9.93
C ASP A 121 -20.09 -1.93 9.18
N LEU A 122 -18.83 -2.26 9.40
CA LEU A 122 -18.19 -3.38 8.72
C LEU A 122 -18.82 -4.74 9.10
N SER A 123 -19.44 -4.85 10.27
CA SER A 123 -20.12 -6.07 10.68
C SER A 123 -21.37 -6.35 9.83
N ALA A 124 -21.97 -5.31 9.24
CA ALA A 124 -23.11 -5.38 8.35
C ALA A 124 -22.72 -5.40 6.85
N LEU A 125 -21.42 -5.25 6.54
CA LEU A 125 -20.94 -5.18 5.16
C LEU A 125 -20.99 -6.55 4.48
N SER A 126 -21.79 -6.66 3.42
CA SER A 126 -21.82 -7.85 2.60
C SER A 126 -20.89 -7.72 1.39
N LEU A 127 -19.88 -8.59 1.35
CA LEU A 127 -18.94 -8.71 0.21
C LEU A 127 -19.27 -9.94 -0.68
N LYS A 128 -20.50 -10.47 -0.58
CA LYS A 128 -20.92 -11.62 -1.36
C LYS A 128 -20.76 -11.34 -2.87
N GLY A 129 -19.99 -12.19 -3.52
CA GLY A 129 -19.73 -12.10 -4.96
C GLY A 129 -18.68 -11.06 -5.34
N GLN A 130 -17.97 -10.50 -4.37
CA GLN A 130 -16.79 -9.67 -4.61
C GLN A 130 -15.53 -10.53 -4.55
N ASP A 131 -14.65 -10.39 -5.54
CA ASP A 131 -13.37 -11.08 -5.57
C ASP A 131 -12.33 -10.33 -4.73
N PHE A 132 -12.42 -8.98 -4.68
CA PHE A 132 -11.53 -8.09 -3.96
C PHE A 132 -12.26 -7.10 -3.06
N CYS A 133 -11.63 -6.78 -1.94
CA CYS A 133 -11.98 -5.66 -1.07
C CYS A 133 -10.74 -4.80 -0.82
N TRP A 134 -10.79 -3.51 -1.20
CA TRP A 134 -9.69 -2.56 -1.09
C TRP A 134 -9.95 -1.56 0.04
N ILE A 135 -9.05 -1.51 1.00
CA ILE A 135 -9.15 -0.63 2.18
C ILE A 135 -7.79 0.01 2.44
N CYS A 136 -7.76 1.32 2.66
CA CYS A 136 -6.61 2.04 3.19
C CYS A 136 -6.75 2.17 4.71
N ASN A 137 -5.74 1.74 5.47
CA ASN A 137 -5.79 1.80 6.93
C ASN A 137 -4.40 2.00 7.56
N PRO A 138 -4.12 3.19 8.12
CA PRO A 138 -4.96 4.39 8.23
C PRO A 138 -5.34 4.98 6.88
N ASN A 139 -6.57 5.52 6.78
CA ASN A 139 -7.13 5.96 5.50
C ASN A 139 -6.58 7.30 5.02
N ASN A 140 -6.39 7.42 3.73
CA ASN A 140 -6.17 8.66 3.00
C ASN A 140 -7.43 8.95 2.16
N PRO A 141 -8.16 10.09 2.34
CA PRO A 141 -7.60 11.37 2.86
C PRO A 141 -7.95 11.71 4.32
N ASP A 142 -8.91 11.01 4.96
CA ASP A 142 -9.54 11.46 6.20
C ASP A 142 -8.83 11.02 7.49
N GLY A 143 -7.79 10.18 7.38
CA GLY A 143 -7.04 9.65 8.51
C GLY A 143 -7.83 8.66 9.37
N LYS A 144 -9.00 8.21 8.91
CA LYS A 144 -9.82 7.25 9.64
C LYS A 144 -9.06 5.95 9.84
N LEU A 145 -9.24 5.37 11.01
CA LEU A 145 -8.63 4.12 11.39
C LEU A 145 -9.70 3.07 11.67
N ILE A 146 -9.48 1.87 11.17
CA ILE A 146 -10.27 0.67 11.48
C ILE A 146 -9.42 -0.19 12.40
N HIS A 147 -9.98 -0.61 13.54
CA HIS A 147 -9.26 -1.43 14.49
C HIS A 147 -8.97 -2.83 13.93
N ARG A 148 -7.86 -3.41 14.40
CA ARG A 148 -7.37 -4.70 13.91
C ARG A 148 -8.41 -5.81 14.00
N GLU A 149 -9.08 -5.94 15.15
CA GLU A 149 -10.08 -6.98 15.40
C GLU A 149 -11.30 -6.86 14.46
N GLU A 150 -11.69 -5.63 14.14
CA GLU A 150 -12.80 -5.36 13.24
C GLU A 150 -12.45 -5.81 11.80
N LEU A 151 -11.23 -5.51 11.33
CA LEU A 151 -10.74 -5.99 10.04
C LEU A 151 -10.60 -7.52 10.01
N LEU A 152 -10.04 -8.13 11.04
CA LEU A 152 -9.91 -9.58 11.11
C LEU A 152 -11.26 -10.29 11.06
N THR A 153 -12.24 -9.77 11.79
CA THR A 153 -13.62 -10.29 11.76
C THR A 153 -14.21 -10.22 10.36
N LEU A 154 -14.04 -9.10 9.65
CA LEU A 154 -14.50 -8.94 8.27
C LEU A 154 -13.80 -9.91 7.32
N ILE A 155 -12.48 -10.07 7.43
CA ILE A 155 -11.66 -10.97 6.61
C ILE A 155 -12.09 -12.43 6.82
N GLU A 156 -12.30 -12.84 8.06
CA GLU A 156 -12.74 -14.20 8.41
C GLU A 156 -14.15 -14.52 7.90
N ALA A 157 -15.04 -13.55 7.96
CA ALA A 157 -16.41 -13.70 7.46
C ALA A 157 -16.48 -13.81 5.93
N ASN A 158 -15.44 -13.34 5.21
CA ASN A 158 -15.44 -13.26 3.74
C ASN A 158 -14.22 -13.97 3.13
N ARG A 159 -13.98 -15.23 3.47
CA ARG A 159 -12.78 -16.00 3.06
C ARG A 159 -12.58 -16.16 1.55
N GLN A 160 -13.63 -15.95 0.74
CA GLN A 160 -13.57 -16.02 -0.71
C GLN A 160 -13.12 -14.69 -1.36
N THR A 161 -13.18 -13.59 -0.60
CA THR A 161 -12.77 -12.27 -1.03
C THR A 161 -11.31 -12.01 -0.63
N VAL A 162 -10.49 -11.55 -1.54
CA VAL A 162 -9.11 -11.11 -1.26
C VAL A 162 -9.15 -9.69 -0.71
N PHE A 163 -8.59 -9.51 0.48
CA PHE A 163 -8.48 -8.19 1.11
C PHE A 163 -7.13 -7.56 0.82
N VAL A 164 -7.15 -6.42 0.15
CA VAL A 164 -5.97 -5.59 -0.10
C VAL A 164 -6.00 -4.42 0.88
N ILE A 165 -5.16 -4.48 1.90
CA ILE A 165 -5.08 -3.46 2.95
C ILE A 165 -3.82 -2.62 2.72
N ASP A 166 -4.04 -1.37 2.32
CA ASP A 166 -2.95 -0.40 2.15
C ASP A 166 -2.59 0.23 3.49
N GLN A 167 -1.38 -0.04 3.95
CA GLN A 167 -0.81 0.46 5.19
C GLN A 167 0.32 1.48 4.96
N ALA A 168 0.24 2.29 3.90
CA ALA A 168 1.25 3.32 3.62
C ALA A 168 1.43 4.34 4.77
N TYR A 169 0.47 4.42 5.69
CA TYR A 169 0.46 5.33 6.83
C TYR A 169 0.59 4.63 8.19
N VAL A 170 1.01 3.37 8.22
CA VAL A 170 1.14 2.60 9.47
C VAL A 170 2.02 3.29 10.52
N ALA A 171 3.08 3.98 10.11
CA ALA A 171 4.00 4.69 11.01
C ALA A 171 3.39 5.95 11.66
N PHE A 172 2.20 6.39 11.26
CA PHE A 172 1.57 7.61 11.76
C PHE A 172 0.50 7.35 12.83
N THR A 173 0.38 6.12 13.31
CA THR A 173 -0.52 5.76 14.41
C THR A 173 0.19 4.93 15.46
N THR A 174 -0.30 5.03 16.69
CA THR A 174 0.11 4.17 17.82
C THR A 174 -0.88 3.01 18.03
N GLU A 175 -1.99 3.00 17.28
CA GLU A 175 -2.98 1.93 17.37
C GLU A 175 -2.46 0.63 16.74
N GLU A 176 -2.92 -0.48 17.28
CA GLU A 176 -2.56 -1.80 16.76
C GLU A 176 -3.30 -2.06 15.43
N LEU A 177 -2.54 -2.21 14.36
CA LEU A 177 -3.03 -2.56 13.03
C LEU A 177 -2.76 -4.02 12.69
N LEU A 178 -3.24 -4.46 11.51
CA LEU A 178 -2.87 -5.77 10.97
C LEU A 178 -1.36 -5.90 10.86
N LYS A 179 -0.85 -7.06 11.28
CA LYS A 179 0.58 -7.39 11.28
C LYS A 179 0.93 -8.26 10.07
N PRO A 180 2.18 -8.21 9.60
CA PRO A 180 2.65 -9.14 8.58
C PRO A 180 2.36 -10.62 8.89
N SER A 181 2.44 -11.03 10.15
CA SER A 181 2.14 -12.40 10.58
C SER A 181 0.67 -12.81 10.44
N ASP A 182 -0.26 -11.87 10.29
CA ASP A 182 -1.70 -12.19 10.14
C ASP A 182 -1.98 -12.93 8.83
N ILE A 183 -1.11 -12.81 7.81
CA ILE A 183 -1.24 -13.55 6.54
C ILE A 183 -1.21 -15.07 6.72
N PHE A 184 -0.58 -15.58 7.78
CA PHE A 184 -0.50 -17.03 8.01
C PHE A 184 -1.84 -17.65 8.41
N ASN A 185 -2.67 -16.87 9.11
CA ASN A 185 -4.02 -17.30 9.52
C ASN A 185 -5.11 -16.84 8.54
N HIS A 186 -4.78 -15.85 7.70
CA HIS A 186 -5.71 -15.24 6.74
C HIS A 186 -5.10 -15.22 5.34
N PRO A 187 -5.08 -16.36 4.62
CA PRO A 187 -4.45 -16.46 3.30
C PRO A 187 -5.09 -15.57 2.24
N ASN A 188 -6.28 -15.03 2.51
CA ASN A 188 -6.96 -14.05 1.68
C ASN A 188 -6.59 -12.58 2.03
N LEU A 189 -5.56 -12.36 2.84
CA LEU A 189 -5.06 -11.04 3.21
C LEU A 189 -3.79 -10.70 2.41
N ILE A 190 -3.77 -9.52 1.83
CA ILE A 190 -2.60 -8.87 1.22
C ILE A 190 -2.39 -7.53 1.93
N LEU A 191 -1.23 -7.36 2.54
CA LEU A 191 -0.82 -6.07 3.10
C LEU A 191 0.08 -5.34 2.10
N ILE A 192 -0.18 -4.07 1.87
CA ILE A 192 0.68 -3.21 1.04
C ILE A 192 1.30 -2.14 1.92
N GLN A 193 2.60 -1.96 1.79
CA GLN A 193 3.36 -1.04 2.60
C GLN A 193 4.25 -0.13 1.74
N SER A 194 4.53 1.05 2.27
CA SER A 194 5.41 2.04 1.65
C SER A 194 6.18 2.78 2.73
N ILE A 195 7.49 2.88 2.54
CA ILE A 195 8.36 3.67 3.42
C ILE A 195 8.49 5.13 2.95
N SER A 196 7.86 5.48 1.84
CA SER A 196 8.01 6.79 1.20
C SER A 196 7.49 7.94 2.05
N LYS A 197 6.44 7.69 2.84
CA LYS A 197 5.75 8.74 3.62
C LYS A 197 6.47 9.01 4.94
N GLU A 198 6.81 7.97 5.66
CA GLU A 198 7.50 8.01 6.95
C GLU A 198 8.88 8.65 6.84
N TYR A 199 9.66 8.23 5.84
CA TYR A 199 11.03 8.71 5.67
C TYR A 199 11.18 9.92 4.73
N ASN A 200 10.07 10.48 4.22
CA ASN A 200 10.10 11.60 3.26
C ASN A 200 10.99 11.32 2.02
N ILE A 201 10.88 10.11 1.48
CA ILE A 201 11.70 9.61 0.36
C ILE A 201 10.84 9.19 -0.83
N SER A 202 9.77 9.92 -1.08
CA SER A 202 8.82 9.60 -2.16
C SER A 202 9.48 9.45 -3.53
N GLY A 203 10.61 10.13 -3.76
CA GLY A 203 11.40 10.03 -4.99
C GLY A 203 12.14 8.70 -5.19
N LEU A 204 12.38 7.92 -4.13
CA LEU A 204 13.06 6.61 -4.25
C LEU A 204 12.15 5.48 -4.72
N ARG A 205 10.84 5.70 -4.72
CA ARG A 205 9.85 4.74 -5.24
C ARG A 205 10.00 3.33 -4.64
N ILE A 206 9.93 3.19 -3.32
CA ILE A 206 10.01 1.90 -2.62
C ILE A 206 8.67 1.56 -2.00
N GLY A 207 8.13 0.41 -2.38
CA GLY A 207 6.94 -0.20 -1.81
C GLY A 207 7.05 -1.71 -1.89
N TYR A 208 6.20 -2.41 -1.17
CA TYR A 208 6.14 -3.87 -1.19
C TYR A 208 4.79 -4.36 -0.72
N LEU A 209 4.46 -5.57 -1.11
CA LEU A 209 3.32 -6.30 -0.58
C LEU A 209 3.80 -7.52 0.21
N ILE A 210 2.95 -7.93 1.17
CA ILE A 210 3.14 -9.11 2.02
C ILE A 210 1.87 -9.94 1.92
N ALA A 211 1.99 -11.20 1.49
CA ALA A 211 0.86 -12.08 1.29
C ALA A 211 1.25 -13.56 1.49
N SER A 212 0.26 -14.44 1.57
CA SER A 212 0.51 -15.88 1.44
C SER A 212 1.06 -16.20 0.04
N PRO A 213 2.04 -17.12 -0.11
CA PRO A 213 2.60 -17.48 -1.42
C PRO A 213 1.58 -18.09 -2.39
N GLU A 214 0.42 -18.50 -1.90
CA GLU A 214 -0.66 -19.07 -2.73
C GLU A 214 -1.51 -17.98 -3.41
N LYS A 215 -1.22 -16.71 -3.16
CA LYS A 215 -1.89 -15.53 -3.74
C LYS A 215 -0.89 -14.68 -4.51
#